data_3281ea87567244c61e5efca520ae5ece
#
_entry.id   3281ea87567244c61e5efca520ae5ece
#
_cell.length_a   1.000
_cell.length_b   1.000
_cell.length_c   1.000
_cell.angle_alpha   90.00
_cell.angle_beta   90.00
_cell.angle_gamma   90.00
#
_symmetry.space_group_name_H-M   'P 1'
#
loop_
_entity.id
_entity.type
_entity.pdbx_description
1 polymer ?
#
loop_
_entity_poly.entity_id
_entity_poly.type
_entity_poly.pdbx_seq_one_letter_code
_entity_poly.pdbx_strand_id
1 'polypeptide(L)'
;MKERNTMDALVEIQDLCKIYNPGENEVKALDHVNLTIHEQEFVAIIGHSGSGKSTLMNMLGCLDVPTSGSYFLHGKDVSHMTDDEQSDIRNQEIGFIFQGFNLIPGLTAQENVELPLIYRGVGKREREELADVALCKVGLEKRKTHKPAEMSGGQQQRVALARAIAQAPPIILADEPTGNLDSNSTREIMDILKGLHEEGRTIILITHDNDIAAQAKRVIKIMDGKIVEDYENK
;
A
#
# COMPACT_ATOMS: atom_id res chain seq x y z
N MET A 1 -23.16 -28.47 2.86
CA MET A 1 -21.76 -28.09 2.80
C MET A 1 -21.67 -26.98 1.76
N LYS A 2 -21.48 -25.72 2.18
CA LYS A 2 -21.23 -24.62 1.26
C LYS A 2 -19.76 -24.76 0.84
N GLU A 3 -19.54 -24.89 -0.44
CA GLU A 3 -18.21 -24.78 -1.03
C GLU A 3 -17.67 -23.40 -0.64
N ARG A 4 -16.63 -23.35 0.21
CA ARG A 4 -15.81 -22.16 0.35
C ARG A 4 -15.10 -22.02 -1.00
N ASN A 5 -15.46 -20.98 -1.74
CA ASN A 5 -14.65 -20.48 -2.83
C ASN A 5 -13.26 -20.22 -2.19
N THR A 6 -12.29 -21.06 -2.45
CA THR A 6 -10.91 -20.87 -2.01
C THR A 6 -10.37 -19.75 -2.90
N MET A 7 -10.61 -18.49 -2.53
CA MET A 7 -9.78 -17.39 -3.03
C MET A 7 -8.34 -17.73 -2.61
N ASP A 8 -7.43 -17.71 -3.56
CA ASP A 8 -6.04 -17.97 -3.28
C ASP A 8 -5.48 -16.88 -2.35
N ALA A 9 -4.68 -17.28 -1.36
CA ALA A 9 -4.05 -16.33 -0.45
C ALA A 9 -3.07 -15.47 -1.23
N LEU A 10 -3.32 -14.15 -1.25
CA LEU A 10 -2.43 -13.16 -1.87
C LEU A 10 -1.24 -12.87 -0.96
N VAL A 11 -1.52 -12.66 0.33
CA VAL A 11 -0.55 -12.44 1.40
C VAL A 11 -0.74 -13.52 2.44
N GLU A 12 0.33 -14.21 2.80
CA GLU A 12 0.35 -15.17 3.91
C GLU A 12 1.58 -14.95 4.78
N ILE A 13 1.35 -14.53 6.01
CA ILE A 13 2.38 -14.31 7.03
C ILE A 13 2.21 -15.37 8.11
N GLN A 14 3.30 -16.07 8.43
CA GLN A 14 3.32 -17.14 9.43
C GLN A 14 4.40 -16.88 10.46
N ASP A 15 4.00 -16.73 11.72
CA ASP A 15 4.86 -16.59 12.90
C ASP A 15 5.93 -15.51 12.75
N LEU A 16 5.61 -14.40 12.08
CA LEU A 16 6.55 -13.38 11.67
C LEU A 16 6.94 -12.49 12.85
N CYS A 17 8.24 -12.36 13.08
CA CYS A 17 8.81 -11.44 14.04
C CYS A 17 9.72 -10.43 13.36
N LYS A 18 9.70 -9.19 13.86
CA LYS A 18 10.68 -8.17 13.51
C LYS A 18 11.24 -7.53 14.75
N ILE A 19 12.56 -7.68 14.92
CA ILE A 19 13.31 -7.18 16.08
C ILE A 19 14.35 -6.18 15.57
N TYR A 20 14.31 -4.96 16.09
CA TYR A 20 15.31 -3.94 15.85
C TYR A 20 16.28 -3.87 17.03
N ASN A 21 17.54 -3.54 16.77
CA ASN A 21 18.62 -3.37 17.76
C ASN A 21 18.71 -4.56 18.74
N PRO A 22 18.98 -5.79 18.27
CA PRO A 22 19.09 -6.94 19.15
C PRO A 22 20.20 -6.70 20.19
N GLY A 23 19.89 -6.90 21.48
CA GLY A 23 20.77 -6.65 22.62
C GLY A 23 20.18 -5.68 23.65
N GLU A 24 20.99 -4.75 24.19
CA GLU A 24 20.57 -3.90 25.32
C GLU A 24 19.35 -2.98 25.04
N ASN A 25 19.05 -2.67 23.78
CA ASN A 25 17.94 -1.82 23.37
C ASN A 25 17.01 -2.51 22.36
N GLU A 26 16.74 -3.79 22.58
CA GLU A 26 15.88 -4.59 21.71
C GLU A 26 14.45 -4.05 21.65
N VAL A 27 13.96 -3.85 20.43
CA VAL A 27 12.56 -3.48 20.17
C VAL A 27 11.91 -4.57 19.33
N LYS A 28 10.98 -5.31 19.93
CA LYS A 28 10.11 -6.26 19.21
C LYS A 28 9.00 -5.50 18.53
N ALA A 29 9.23 -5.06 17.31
CA ALA A 29 8.27 -4.28 16.56
C ALA A 29 7.12 -5.13 16.00
N LEU A 30 7.40 -6.42 15.69
CA LEU A 30 6.39 -7.46 15.42
C LEU A 30 6.75 -8.71 16.20
N ASP A 31 5.74 -9.35 16.80
CA ASP A 31 5.90 -10.48 17.71
C ASP A 31 4.90 -11.59 17.36
N HIS A 32 5.37 -12.62 16.65
CA HIS A 32 4.60 -13.80 16.23
C HIS A 32 3.31 -13.44 15.46
N VAL A 33 3.42 -12.54 14.48
CA VAL A 33 2.29 -12.13 13.64
C VAL A 33 1.92 -13.24 12.67
N ASN A 34 0.62 -13.57 12.64
CA ASN A 34 0.00 -14.44 11.64
C ASN A 34 -1.09 -13.66 10.94
N LEU A 35 -1.07 -13.63 9.60
CA LEU A 35 -2.01 -12.86 8.79
C LEU A 35 -2.17 -13.50 7.42
N THR A 36 -3.42 -13.65 6.97
CA THR A 36 -3.74 -14.01 5.60
C THR A 36 -4.64 -12.95 5.00
N ILE A 37 -4.29 -12.42 3.82
CA ILE A 37 -5.13 -11.53 3.03
C ILE A 37 -5.35 -12.20 1.68
N HIS A 38 -6.60 -12.27 1.25
CA HIS A 38 -6.97 -12.87 -0.03
C HIS A 38 -7.03 -11.80 -1.13
N GLU A 39 -7.02 -12.26 -2.38
CA GLU A 39 -7.24 -11.38 -3.51
C GLU A 39 -8.59 -10.65 -3.38
N GLN A 40 -8.63 -9.42 -3.87
CA GLN A 40 -9.83 -8.58 -3.89
C GLN A 40 -10.41 -8.28 -2.49
N GLU A 41 -9.61 -8.37 -1.43
CA GLU A 41 -10.01 -7.83 -0.13
C GLU A 41 -9.76 -6.32 -0.03
N PHE A 42 -10.61 -5.62 0.72
CA PHE A 42 -10.35 -4.28 1.22
C PHE A 42 -10.19 -4.35 2.74
N VAL A 43 -8.95 -4.29 3.19
CA VAL A 43 -8.55 -4.48 4.59
C VAL A 43 -8.03 -3.17 5.17
N ALA A 44 -8.49 -2.80 6.36
CA ALA A 44 -7.88 -1.72 7.15
C ALA A 44 -7.06 -2.30 8.30
N ILE A 45 -5.84 -1.81 8.48
CA ILE A 45 -4.97 -2.13 9.61
C ILE A 45 -4.92 -0.91 10.52
N ILE A 46 -5.42 -1.07 11.76
CA ILE A 46 -5.50 0.00 12.75
C ILE A 46 -4.65 -0.29 13.99
N GLY A 47 -4.30 0.76 14.73
CA GLY A 47 -3.59 0.68 16.00
C GLY A 47 -3.04 2.04 16.40
N HIS A 48 -2.65 2.20 17.66
CA HIS A 48 -2.05 3.44 18.16
C HIS A 48 -0.63 3.65 17.60
N SER A 49 -0.06 4.84 17.80
CA SER A 49 1.34 5.11 17.47
C SER A 49 2.27 4.14 18.21
N GLY A 50 3.27 3.61 17.50
CA GLY A 50 4.21 2.63 18.06
C GLY A 50 3.68 1.19 18.18
N SER A 51 2.45 0.89 17.73
CA SER A 51 1.88 -0.46 17.82
C SER A 51 2.49 -1.50 16.87
N GLY A 52 3.35 -1.10 15.91
CA GLY A 52 3.94 -1.98 14.89
C GLY A 52 3.37 -1.84 13.48
N LYS A 53 2.38 -0.93 13.25
CA LYS A 53 1.75 -0.74 11.92
C LYS A 53 2.76 -0.45 10.79
N SER A 54 3.64 0.53 11.01
CA SER A 54 4.65 0.90 9.99
C SER A 54 5.64 -0.23 9.73
N THR A 55 5.97 -1.02 10.76
CA THR A 55 6.80 -2.20 10.59
C THR A 55 6.07 -3.28 9.80
N LEU A 56 4.78 -3.54 10.11
CA LEU A 56 3.98 -4.49 9.35
C LEU A 56 3.81 -4.02 7.89
N MET A 57 3.62 -2.72 7.67
CA MET A 57 3.59 -2.14 6.32
C MET A 57 4.91 -2.40 5.57
N ASN A 58 6.06 -2.20 6.23
CA ASN A 58 7.35 -2.45 5.61
C ASN A 58 7.54 -3.93 5.24
N MET A 59 7.02 -4.86 6.06
CA MET A 59 7.00 -6.29 5.71
C MET A 59 6.10 -6.54 4.50
N LEU A 60 4.82 -6.12 4.57
CA LEU A 60 3.85 -6.27 3.48
C LEU A 60 4.33 -5.66 2.16
N GLY A 61 5.04 -4.54 2.28
CA GLY A 61 5.60 -3.80 1.15
C GLY A 61 6.95 -4.31 0.63
N CYS A 62 7.50 -5.39 1.19
CA CYS A 62 8.86 -5.85 0.88
C CYS A 62 9.91 -4.72 0.95
N LEU A 63 9.74 -3.78 1.92
CA LEU A 63 10.69 -2.69 2.21
C LEU A 63 11.73 -3.09 3.26
N ASP A 64 11.49 -4.20 3.95
CA ASP A 64 12.37 -4.78 4.97
C ASP A 64 12.13 -6.30 5.02
N VAL A 65 13.03 -7.05 5.64
CA VAL A 65 12.93 -8.49 5.83
C VAL A 65 12.60 -8.85 7.29
N PRO A 66 11.86 -9.93 7.55
CA PRO A 66 11.59 -10.38 8.91
C PRO A 66 12.87 -10.86 9.61
N THR A 67 12.89 -10.79 10.94
CA THR A 67 13.94 -11.40 11.76
C THR A 67 13.76 -12.91 11.84
N SER A 68 12.50 -13.38 11.88
CA SER A 68 12.12 -14.79 11.82
C SER A 68 10.67 -14.92 11.33
N GLY A 69 10.24 -16.16 11.06
CA GLY A 69 8.94 -16.47 10.47
C GLY A 69 8.98 -16.41 8.95
N SER A 70 7.83 -16.50 8.31
CA SER A 70 7.72 -16.58 6.85
C SER A 70 6.69 -15.59 6.31
N TYR A 71 6.97 -15.06 5.12
CA TYR A 71 6.05 -14.23 4.35
C TYR A 71 5.98 -14.74 2.91
N PHE A 72 4.78 -15.12 2.48
CA PHE A 72 4.50 -15.53 1.10
C PHE A 72 3.62 -14.49 0.42
N LEU A 73 4.00 -14.09 -0.77
CA LEU A 73 3.25 -13.21 -1.67
C LEU A 73 2.92 -13.96 -2.95
N HIS A 74 1.65 -14.13 -3.29
CA HIS A 74 1.20 -15.02 -4.38
C HIS A 74 1.85 -16.43 -4.31
N GLY A 75 1.97 -16.98 -3.10
CA GLY A 75 2.61 -18.28 -2.87
C GLY A 75 4.14 -18.30 -3.02
N LYS A 76 4.79 -17.17 -3.37
CA LYS A 76 6.24 -17.03 -3.45
C LYS A 76 6.79 -16.61 -2.09
N ASP A 77 7.75 -17.35 -1.53
CA ASP A 77 8.44 -16.96 -0.30
C ASP A 77 9.31 -15.72 -0.54
N VAL A 78 8.98 -14.64 0.17
CA VAL A 78 9.68 -13.35 0.09
C VAL A 78 10.47 -13.01 1.37
N SER A 79 10.53 -13.95 2.33
CA SER A 79 11.10 -13.73 3.66
C SER A 79 12.60 -13.43 3.66
N HIS A 80 13.32 -13.94 2.66
CA HIS A 80 14.79 -13.89 2.60
C HIS A 80 15.33 -13.34 1.28
N MET A 81 14.51 -12.52 0.60
CA MET A 81 14.90 -11.91 -0.67
C MET A 81 16.04 -10.90 -0.50
N THR A 82 16.90 -10.84 -1.50
CA THR A 82 17.89 -9.77 -1.66
C THR A 82 17.21 -8.44 -1.97
N ASP A 83 17.91 -7.32 -1.79
CA ASP A 83 17.40 -5.98 -2.09
C ASP A 83 16.91 -5.84 -3.55
N ASP A 84 17.60 -6.48 -4.50
CA ASP A 84 17.24 -6.48 -5.91
C ASP A 84 15.92 -7.25 -6.13
N GLU A 85 15.78 -8.45 -5.56
CA GLU A 85 14.56 -9.25 -5.66
C GLU A 85 13.36 -8.56 -5.01
N GLN A 86 13.58 -7.92 -3.84
CA GLN A 86 12.54 -7.09 -3.19
C GLN A 86 12.13 -5.91 -4.08
N SER A 87 13.10 -5.27 -4.76
CA SER A 87 12.84 -4.15 -5.67
C SER A 87 11.98 -4.59 -6.85
N ASP A 88 12.25 -5.76 -7.41
CA ASP A 88 11.46 -6.35 -8.50
C ASP A 88 10.02 -6.63 -8.05
N ILE A 89 9.85 -7.26 -6.89
CA ILE A 89 8.52 -7.53 -6.30
C ILE A 89 7.75 -6.23 -6.05
N ARG A 90 8.37 -5.23 -5.40
CA ARG A 90 7.75 -3.92 -5.19
C ARG A 90 7.27 -3.29 -6.49
N ASN A 91 8.11 -3.34 -7.51
CA ASN A 91 7.79 -2.75 -8.80
C ASN A 91 6.66 -3.50 -9.53
N GLN A 92 6.51 -4.81 -9.33
CA GLN A 92 5.54 -5.63 -10.08
C GLN A 92 4.21 -5.78 -9.35
N GLU A 93 4.24 -5.96 -8.03
CA GLU A 93 3.11 -6.44 -7.25
C GLU A 93 2.46 -5.35 -6.39
N ILE A 94 3.17 -4.25 -6.07
CA ILE A 94 2.74 -3.34 -5.01
C ILE A 94 2.73 -1.88 -5.49
N GLY A 95 1.57 -1.24 -5.41
CA GLY A 95 1.42 0.20 -5.56
C GLY A 95 1.40 0.88 -4.19
N PHE A 96 2.35 1.78 -3.93
CA PHE A 96 2.46 2.47 -2.65
C PHE A 96 1.82 3.85 -2.66
N ILE A 97 1.05 4.15 -1.61
CA ILE A 97 0.52 5.48 -1.31
C ILE A 97 0.95 5.85 0.11
N PHE A 98 1.64 6.97 0.28
CA PHE A 98 2.16 7.44 1.57
C PHE A 98 1.47 8.71 2.02
N GLN A 99 1.40 8.96 3.31
CA GLN A 99 0.89 10.18 3.92
C GLN A 99 1.61 11.44 3.42
N GLY A 100 2.92 11.36 3.20
CA GLY A 100 3.77 12.46 2.74
C GLY A 100 3.82 12.65 1.23
N PHE A 101 2.94 11.98 0.44
CA PHE A 101 2.88 11.97 -1.02
C PHE A 101 4.14 11.38 -1.69
N ASN A 102 5.32 11.68 -1.18
CA ASN A 102 6.63 11.23 -1.68
C ASN A 102 6.82 11.48 -3.20
N LEU A 103 6.37 12.66 -3.66
CA LEU A 103 6.61 13.12 -5.02
C LEU A 103 7.99 13.75 -5.14
N ILE A 104 8.61 13.59 -6.31
CA ILE A 104 9.87 14.26 -6.62
C ILE A 104 9.55 15.71 -7.03
N PRO A 105 9.99 16.73 -6.26
CA PRO A 105 9.55 18.12 -6.45
C PRO A 105 9.95 18.74 -7.78
N GLY A 106 11.06 18.25 -8.36
CA GLY A 106 11.58 18.74 -9.65
C GLY A 106 10.83 18.22 -10.88
N LEU A 107 10.05 17.14 -10.71
CA LEU A 107 9.31 16.47 -11.78
C LEU A 107 7.86 16.98 -11.84
N THR A 108 7.28 16.96 -13.03
CA THR A 108 5.84 17.18 -13.23
C THR A 108 5.00 16.03 -12.67
N ALA A 109 3.68 16.20 -12.61
CA ALA A 109 2.76 15.13 -12.23
C ALA A 109 2.92 13.90 -13.13
N GLN A 110 2.99 14.09 -14.44
CA GLN A 110 3.18 13.01 -15.41
C GLN A 110 4.52 12.29 -15.18
N GLU A 111 5.62 13.04 -15.08
CA GLU A 111 6.94 12.45 -14.84
C GLU A 111 7.03 11.68 -13.50
N ASN A 112 6.35 12.14 -12.44
CA ASN A 112 6.24 11.40 -11.18
C ASN A 112 5.50 10.07 -11.37
N VAL A 113 4.43 10.05 -12.18
CA VAL A 113 3.64 8.83 -12.47
C VAL A 113 4.43 7.87 -13.36
N GLU A 114 5.28 8.38 -14.24
CA GLU A 114 6.12 7.56 -15.12
C GLU A 114 7.27 6.82 -14.40
N LEU A 115 7.69 7.29 -13.21
CA LEU A 115 8.86 6.73 -12.52
C LEU A 115 8.84 5.20 -12.37
N PRO A 116 7.80 4.57 -11.82
CA PRO A 116 7.78 3.12 -11.68
C PRO A 116 7.81 2.39 -13.03
N LEU A 117 7.23 3.00 -14.08
CA LEU A 117 7.25 2.46 -15.44
C LEU A 117 8.66 2.51 -16.06
N ILE A 118 9.46 3.53 -15.70
CA ILE A 118 10.87 3.62 -16.10
C ILE A 118 11.67 2.46 -15.50
N TYR A 119 11.50 2.18 -14.22
CA TYR A 119 12.17 1.07 -13.54
C TYR A 119 11.76 -0.28 -14.12
N ARG A 120 10.52 -0.41 -14.62
CA ARG A 120 10.04 -1.60 -15.33
C ARG A 120 10.59 -1.73 -16.77
N GLY A 121 11.30 -0.74 -17.27
CA GLY A 121 11.84 -0.73 -18.62
C GLY A 121 10.81 -0.43 -19.72
N VAL A 122 9.63 0.12 -19.36
CA VAL A 122 8.59 0.49 -20.34
C VAL A 122 9.08 1.60 -21.26
N GLY A 123 8.87 1.43 -22.57
CA GLY A 123 9.28 2.38 -23.60
C GLY A 123 8.59 3.75 -23.43
N LYS A 124 9.27 4.84 -23.87
CA LYS A 124 8.80 6.21 -23.60
C LYS A 124 7.35 6.45 -24.02
N ARG A 125 6.96 6.08 -25.22
CA ARG A 125 5.60 6.31 -25.75
C ARG A 125 4.54 5.59 -24.93
N GLU A 126 4.75 4.31 -24.66
CA GLU A 126 3.83 3.50 -23.85
C GLU A 126 3.72 4.02 -22.42
N ARG A 127 4.83 4.46 -21.84
CA ARG A 127 4.90 5.05 -20.50
C ARG A 127 4.09 6.33 -20.40
N GLU A 128 4.19 7.23 -21.40
CA GLU A 128 3.39 8.45 -21.48
C GLU A 128 1.88 8.12 -21.56
N GLU A 129 1.50 7.13 -22.38
CA GLU A 129 0.12 6.68 -22.53
C GLU A 129 -0.43 6.10 -21.21
N LEU A 130 0.34 5.26 -20.51
CA LEU A 130 -0.04 4.67 -19.21
C LEU A 130 -0.17 5.74 -18.12
N ALA A 131 0.76 6.71 -18.08
CA ALA A 131 0.69 7.81 -17.13
C ALA A 131 -0.52 8.71 -17.39
N ASP A 132 -0.86 9.00 -18.63
CA ASP A 132 -2.04 9.76 -19.01
C ASP A 132 -3.34 9.05 -18.55
N VAL A 133 -3.44 7.74 -18.77
CA VAL A 133 -4.56 6.92 -18.29
C VAL A 133 -4.68 6.98 -16.77
N ALA A 134 -3.56 6.82 -16.05
CA ALA A 134 -3.55 6.85 -14.59
C ALA A 134 -3.95 8.24 -14.05
N LEU A 135 -3.45 9.33 -14.63
CA LEU A 135 -3.83 10.70 -14.27
C LEU A 135 -5.30 11.00 -14.57
N CYS A 136 -5.84 10.50 -15.67
CA CYS A 136 -7.25 10.60 -15.98
C CYS A 136 -8.12 9.91 -14.94
N LYS A 137 -7.77 8.69 -14.52
CA LYS A 137 -8.49 7.94 -13.47
C LYS A 137 -8.62 8.71 -12.14
N VAL A 138 -7.65 9.58 -11.83
CA VAL A 138 -7.67 10.38 -10.61
C VAL A 138 -8.13 11.84 -10.85
N GLY A 139 -8.65 12.17 -12.05
CA GLY A 139 -9.17 13.50 -12.39
C GLY A 139 -8.12 14.59 -12.52
N LEU A 140 -6.91 14.24 -12.96
CA LEU A 140 -5.76 15.16 -13.10
C LEU A 140 -5.25 15.33 -14.55
N GLU A 141 -6.03 14.95 -15.55
CA GLU A 141 -5.65 15.04 -16.96
C GLU A 141 -5.20 16.45 -17.40
N LYS A 142 -5.76 17.49 -16.79
CA LYS A 142 -5.43 18.91 -17.07
C LYS A 142 -4.25 19.42 -16.22
N ARG A 143 -3.70 18.61 -15.34
CA ARG A 143 -2.63 18.98 -14.40
C ARG A 143 -1.32 18.22 -14.64
N LYS A 144 -1.23 17.42 -15.68
CA LYS A 144 -0.10 16.54 -15.94
C LYS A 144 1.26 17.25 -16.06
N THR A 145 1.28 18.51 -16.51
CA THR A 145 2.52 19.30 -16.65
C THR A 145 2.86 20.14 -15.42
N HIS A 146 2.00 20.15 -14.37
CA HIS A 146 2.25 20.90 -13.15
C HIS A 146 3.24 20.15 -12.25
N LYS A 147 4.04 20.91 -11.52
CA LYS A 147 4.93 20.39 -10.47
C LYS A 147 4.20 20.33 -9.12
N PRO A 148 4.67 19.51 -8.16
CA PRO A 148 4.05 19.40 -6.84
C PRO A 148 3.83 20.74 -6.14
N ALA A 149 4.78 21.68 -6.24
CA ALA A 149 4.65 23.00 -5.63
C ALA A 149 3.49 23.86 -6.19
N GLU A 150 2.95 23.50 -7.35
CA GLU A 150 1.84 24.20 -8.02
C GLU A 150 0.49 23.51 -7.77
N MET A 151 0.47 22.49 -6.88
CA MET A 151 -0.67 21.63 -6.63
C MET A 151 -1.09 21.68 -5.16
N SER A 152 -2.42 21.57 -4.90
CA SER A 152 -2.92 21.37 -3.54
C SER A 152 -2.51 20.01 -2.97
N GLY A 153 -2.57 19.82 -1.64
CA GLY A 153 -2.27 18.55 -0.99
C GLY A 153 -3.11 17.39 -1.55
N GLY A 154 -4.41 17.60 -1.73
CA GLY A 154 -5.29 16.59 -2.35
C GLY A 154 -4.92 16.26 -3.80
N GLN A 155 -4.47 17.26 -4.59
CA GLN A 155 -3.97 17.02 -5.94
C GLN A 155 -2.64 16.23 -5.91
N GLN A 156 -1.72 16.56 -5.01
CA GLN A 156 -0.46 15.83 -4.85
C GLN A 156 -0.71 14.37 -4.44
N GLN A 157 -1.66 14.12 -3.54
CA GLN A 157 -2.04 12.76 -3.15
C GLN A 157 -2.65 11.99 -4.32
N ARG A 158 -3.47 12.63 -5.15
CA ARG A 158 -3.99 12.00 -6.37
C ARG A 158 -2.88 11.69 -7.40
N VAL A 159 -1.82 12.51 -7.49
CA VAL A 159 -0.63 12.16 -8.31
C VAL A 159 0.08 10.94 -7.72
N ALA A 160 0.26 10.87 -6.39
CA ALA A 160 0.86 9.71 -5.73
C ALA A 160 0.02 8.44 -5.96
N LEU A 161 -1.30 8.56 -5.94
CA LEU A 161 -2.23 7.49 -6.26
C LEU A 161 -2.12 7.08 -7.73
N ALA A 162 -2.10 8.03 -8.67
CA ALA A 162 -1.89 7.75 -10.09
C ALA A 162 -0.57 6.99 -10.32
N ARG A 163 0.51 7.40 -9.66
CA ARG A 163 1.80 6.71 -9.69
C ARG A 163 1.68 5.27 -9.18
N ALA A 164 0.95 5.05 -8.09
CA ALA A 164 0.74 3.72 -7.52
C ALA A 164 0.00 2.77 -8.45
N ILE A 165 -0.95 3.28 -9.24
CA ILE A 165 -1.79 2.46 -10.12
C ILE A 165 -1.32 2.37 -11.57
N ALA A 166 -0.31 3.15 -11.98
CA ALA A 166 0.14 3.23 -13.37
C ALA A 166 0.58 1.89 -13.96
N GLN A 167 1.10 0.99 -13.13
CA GLN A 167 1.52 -0.36 -13.52
C GLN A 167 0.42 -1.42 -13.32
N ALA A 168 -0.76 -1.01 -12.89
CA ALA A 168 -1.88 -1.89 -12.58
C ALA A 168 -1.52 -3.02 -11.57
N PRO A 169 -0.84 -2.72 -10.44
CA PRO A 169 -0.43 -3.75 -9.49
C PRO A 169 -1.64 -4.43 -8.85
N PRO A 170 -1.53 -5.71 -8.43
CA PRO A 170 -2.62 -6.41 -7.74
C PRO A 170 -2.90 -5.86 -6.33
N ILE A 171 -1.88 -5.29 -5.67
CA ILE A 171 -1.97 -4.75 -4.30
C ILE A 171 -1.77 -3.24 -4.31
N ILE A 172 -2.64 -2.52 -3.61
CA ILE A 172 -2.43 -1.12 -3.24
C ILE A 172 -2.23 -1.06 -1.72
N LEU A 173 -1.05 -0.64 -1.32
CA LEU A 173 -0.67 -0.47 0.09
C LEU A 173 -0.67 1.02 0.41
N ALA A 174 -1.63 1.47 1.22
CA ALA A 174 -1.86 2.88 1.52
C ALA A 174 -1.60 3.16 3.00
N ASP A 175 -0.55 3.95 3.30
CA ASP A 175 -0.17 4.36 4.65
C ASP A 175 -0.66 5.76 4.93
N GLU A 176 -1.68 5.88 5.81
CA GLU A 176 -2.31 7.14 6.20
C GLU A 176 -2.63 8.05 5.00
N PRO A 177 -3.28 7.52 3.93
CA PRO A 177 -3.38 8.23 2.65
C PRO A 177 -4.19 9.52 2.73
N THR A 178 -4.91 9.74 3.82
CA THR A 178 -5.78 10.91 4.06
C THR A 178 -5.32 11.80 5.21
N GLY A 179 -4.25 11.42 5.92
CA GLY A 179 -3.83 12.05 7.18
C GLY A 179 -3.43 13.53 7.09
N ASN A 180 -3.09 14.02 5.89
CA ASN A 180 -2.69 15.41 5.64
C ASN A 180 -3.70 16.18 4.76
N LEU A 181 -4.94 15.69 4.65
CA LEU A 181 -5.93 16.20 3.71
C LEU A 181 -7.15 16.82 4.41
N ASP A 182 -7.79 17.76 3.73
CA ASP A 182 -9.12 18.24 4.11
C ASP A 182 -10.20 17.17 3.83
N SER A 183 -11.40 17.37 4.41
CA SER A 183 -12.49 16.41 4.33
C SER A 183 -12.97 16.11 2.90
N ASN A 184 -12.89 17.07 1.99
CA ASN A 184 -13.30 16.86 0.59
C ASN A 184 -12.26 16.01 -0.14
N SER A 185 -10.98 16.37 -0.01
CA SER A 185 -9.87 15.61 -0.58
C SER A 185 -9.82 14.18 0.00
N THR A 186 -10.08 14.03 1.32
CA THR A 186 -10.21 12.72 1.97
C THR A 186 -11.25 11.85 1.30
N ARG A 187 -12.45 12.40 1.06
CA ARG A 187 -13.54 11.67 0.39
C ARG A 187 -13.13 11.24 -1.02
N GLU A 188 -12.57 12.17 -1.81
CA GLU A 188 -12.11 11.87 -3.17
C GLU A 188 -11.10 10.72 -3.21
N ILE A 189 -10.10 10.70 -2.29
CA ILE A 189 -9.11 9.61 -2.21
C ILE A 189 -9.79 8.29 -1.85
N MET A 190 -10.69 8.28 -0.86
CA MET A 190 -11.38 7.06 -0.46
C MET A 190 -12.30 6.53 -1.56
N ASP A 191 -12.97 7.41 -2.30
CA ASP A 191 -13.82 7.01 -3.43
C ASP A 191 -12.98 6.38 -4.56
N ILE A 192 -11.78 6.90 -4.83
CA ILE A 192 -10.87 6.30 -5.81
C ILE A 192 -10.40 4.91 -5.31
N LEU A 193 -10.02 4.76 -4.03
CA LEU A 193 -9.60 3.46 -3.48
C LEU A 193 -10.72 2.42 -3.55
N LYS A 194 -11.97 2.81 -3.27
CA LYS A 194 -13.15 1.94 -3.43
C LYS A 194 -13.36 1.53 -4.90
N GLY A 195 -13.25 2.48 -5.82
CA GLY A 195 -13.34 2.18 -7.25
C GLY A 195 -12.27 1.18 -7.71
N LEU A 196 -11.04 1.32 -7.23
CA LEU A 196 -9.96 0.36 -7.50
C LEU A 196 -10.24 -1.04 -6.93
N HIS A 197 -10.83 -1.09 -5.73
CA HIS A 197 -11.27 -2.35 -5.15
C HIS A 197 -12.40 -3.00 -5.96
N GLU A 198 -13.37 -2.22 -6.43
CA GLU A 198 -14.46 -2.70 -7.31
C GLU A 198 -13.92 -3.18 -8.67
N GLU A 199 -12.80 -2.63 -9.16
CA GLU A 199 -12.05 -3.12 -10.31
C GLU A 199 -11.26 -4.41 -10.04
N GLY A 200 -11.32 -4.97 -8.81
CA GLY A 200 -10.68 -6.23 -8.43
C GLY A 200 -9.28 -6.07 -7.81
N ARG A 201 -8.87 -4.87 -7.39
CA ARG A 201 -7.61 -4.68 -6.67
C ARG A 201 -7.77 -5.03 -5.19
N THR A 202 -6.71 -5.58 -4.61
CA THR A 202 -6.60 -5.74 -3.16
C THR A 202 -6.09 -4.44 -2.55
N ILE A 203 -6.83 -3.90 -1.57
CA ILE A 203 -6.48 -2.65 -0.89
C ILE A 203 -6.11 -2.97 0.56
N ILE A 204 -4.91 -2.58 0.96
CA ILE A 204 -4.44 -2.65 2.34
C ILE A 204 -4.23 -1.22 2.82
N LEU A 205 -5.15 -0.76 3.66
CA LEU A 205 -5.18 0.60 4.20
C LEU A 205 -4.66 0.60 5.62
N ILE A 206 -3.63 1.37 5.90
CA ILE A 206 -3.12 1.58 7.26
C ILE A 206 -3.58 2.96 7.72
N THR A 207 -4.26 3.00 8.86
CA THR A 207 -4.75 4.25 9.43
C THR A 207 -4.93 4.18 10.94
N HIS A 208 -4.92 5.31 11.61
CA HIS A 208 -5.34 5.45 13.00
C HIS A 208 -6.75 6.06 13.12
N ASP A 209 -7.36 6.44 11.99
CA ASP A 209 -8.70 7.01 11.91
C ASP A 209 -9.74 5.89 11.77
N ASN A 210 -10.62 5.76 12.78
CA ASN A 210 -11.65 4.73 12.80
C ASN A 210 -12.75 4.95 11.74
N ASP A 211 -13.05 6.20 11.36
CA ASP A 211 -14.06 6.52 10.34
C ASP A 211 -13.54 6.13 8.94
N ILE A 212 -12.25 6.26 8.72
CA ILE A 212 -11.59 5.80 7.50
C ILE A 212 -11.51 4.27 7.50
N ALA A 213 -11.12 3.64 8.61
CA ALA A 213 -11.04 2.18 8.72
C ALA A 213 -12.42 1.51 8.56
N ALA A 214 -13.49 2.15 9.04
CA ALA A 214 -14.86 1.66 8.89
C ALA A 214 -15.34 1.55 7.43
N GLN A 215 -14.61 2.14 6.49
CA GLN A 215 -14.92 2.06 5.05
C GLN A 215 -14.35 0.79 4.39
N ALA A 216 -13.43 0.08 5.06
CA ALA A 216 -12.93 -1.22 4.63
C ALA A 216 -13.90 -2.35 5.02
N LYS A 217 -13.87 -3.46 4.28
CA LYS A 217 -14.71 -4.64 4.59
C LYS A 217 -14.20 -5.47 5.76
N ARG A 218 -12.92 -5.42 6.06
CA ARG A 218 -12.25 -6.14 7.14
C ARG A 218 -11.32 -5.21 7.88
N VAL A 219 -11.30 -5.31 9.20
CA VAL A 219 -10.42 -4.50 10.06
C VAL A 219 -9.54 -5.42 10.89
N ILE A 220 -8.25 -5.15 10.85
CA ILE A 220 -7.21 -5.82 11.63
C ILE A 220 -6.63 -4.80 12.60
N LYS A 221 -6.65 -5.13 13.90
CA LYS A 221 -6.08 -4.27 14.92
C LYS A 221 -4.76 -4.84 15.43
N ILE A 222 -3.74 -3.99 15.35
CA ILE A 222 -2.41 -4.30 15.87
C ILE A 222 -2.12 -3.51 17.15
N MET A 223 -1.58 -4.18 18.15
CA MET A 223 -1.16 -3.60 19.42
C MET A 223 0.11 -4.31 19.89
N ASP A 224 1.13 -3.53 20.26
CA ASP A 224 2.42 -4.00 20.78
C ASP A 224 3.04 -5.12 19.90
N GLY A 225 3.00 -4.93 18.58
CA GLY A 225 3.55 -5.85 17.60
C GLY A 225 2.71 -7.10 17.33
N LYS A 226 1.50 -7.23 17.89
CA LYS A 226 0.61 -8.41 17.73
C LYS A 226 -0.72 -8.02 17.11
N ILE A 227 -1.28 -8.91 16.31
CA ILE A 227 -2.68 -8.81 15.89
C ILE A 227 -3.55 -9.23 17.08
N VAL A 228 -4.40 -8.31 17.54
CA VAL A 228 -5.28 -8.53 18.70
C VAL A 228 -6.75 -8.69 18.30
N GLU A 229 -7.15 -8.14 17.18
CA GLU A 229 -8.50 -8.27 16.63
C GLU A 229 -8.41 -8.39 15.10
N ASP A 230 -9.29 -9.19 14.52
CA ASP A 230 -9.45 -9.37 13.07
C ASP A 230 -10.94 -9.69 12.81
N TYR A 231 -11.66 -8.77 12.19
CA TYR A 231 -13.11 -8.87 12.02
C TYR A 231 -13.61 -8.24 10.73
N GLU A 232 -14.74 -8.74 10.23
CA GLU A 232 -15.45 -8.15 9.11
C GLU A 232 -16.34 -6.98 9.59
N ASN A 233 -16.26 -5.85 8.90
CA ASN A 233 -17.20 -4.75 9.07
C ASN A 233 -18.57 -5.15 8.51
N LYS A 234 -19.61 -4.83 9.27
CA LYS A 234 -21.01 -5.11 8.90
C LYS A 234 -21.59 -3.99 8.04
#